data_3fb65957ae78371d45aa72e017a10bcd
#
_entry.id   3fb65957ae78371d45aa72e017a10bcd
#
_cell.length_a   1.000
_cell.length_b   1.000
_cell.length_c   1.000
_cell.angle_alpha   90.00
_cell.angle_beta   90.00
_cell.angle_gamma   90.00
#
_symmetry.space_group_name_H-M   'P 1'
#
loop_
_entity.id
_entity.type
_entity.pdbx_description
1 polymer ?
#
loop_
_entity_poly.entity_id
_entity_poly.type
_entity_poly.pdbx_seq_one_letter_code
_entity_poly.pdbx_strand_id
1 'polypeptide(L)'
;THFYHGNIIRFCNRPFEDVEMMNETIISNWNNTVGLDDTVFHLGDFCLGGSAEWTKILDRLNGKIYLILGNHDLKNLRQGYVDRFEHVTMQMHIEVDKQKIYLNHYPFLCFDGGYKDVWQLFGHVHTRKNNTGIDAARLQYLYPTQYDVGVENNNFMPVSFAQMKIIIEKQVEQLKMKEQ
;
A
#
# COMPACT_ATOMS: atom_id res chain seq x y z
N THR A 1 -2.88 -4.69 2.23
CA THR A 1 -3.53 -5.95 1.74
C THR A 1 -4.69 -6.39 2.60
N HIS A 2 -4.54 -6.38 3.93
CA HIS A 2 -5.53 -6.88 4.88
C HIS A 2 -5.84 -8.38 4.69
N PHE A 3 -4.83 -9.22 4.51
CA PHE A 3 -5.04 -10.66 4.48
C PHE A 3 -5.81 -11.14 5.74
N TYR A 4 -6.68 -12.12 5.59
CA TYR A 4 -7.54 -12.66 6.65
C TYR A 4 -8.46 -11.64 7.36
N HIS A 5 -8.74 -10.51 6.70
CA HIS A 5 -9.68 -9.52 7.21
C HIS A 5 -11.05 -9.64 6.48
N GLY A 6 -11.88 -10.61 6.87
CA GLY A 6 -13.18 -10.82 6.22
C GLY A 6 -14.08 -9.57 6.17
N ASN A 7 -14.09 -8.76 7.22
CA ASN A 7 -14.91 -7.54 7.25
C ASN A 7 -14.48 -6.47 6.24
N ILE A 8 -13.22 -6.45 5.79
CA ILE A 8 -12.74 -5.47 4.80
C ILE A 8 -13.46 -5.62 3.46
N ILE A 9 -13.90 -6.83 3.12
CA ILE A 9 -14.68 -7.10 1.91
C ILE A 9 -15.91 -6.21 1.88
N ARG A 10 -16.67 -6.21 2.97
CA ARG A 10 -17.85 -5.36 3.11
C ARG A 10 -17.51 -3.88 3.28
N PHE A 11 -16.55 -3.54 4.13
CA PHE A 11 -16.17 -2.15 4.42
C PHE A 11 -15.62 -1.43 3.18
N CYS A 12 -14.86 -2.15 2.36
CA CYS A 12 -14.26 -1.62 1.15
C CYS A 12 -14.99 -2.04 -0.12
N ASN A 13 -16.13 -2.72 -0.01
CA ASN A 13 -16.88 -3.25 -1.15
C ASN A 13 -15.97 -3.99 -2.15
N ARG A 14 -15.10 -4.88 -1.61
CA ARG A 14 -14.20 -5.70 -2.43
C ARG A 14 -15.01 -6.75 -3.18
N PRO A 15 -14.63 -7.09 -4.42
CA PRO A 15 -15.39 -8.02 -5.27
C PRO A 15 -15.08 -9.49 -4.97
N PHE A 16 -15.17 -9.88 -3.69
CA PHE A 16 -14.90 -11.25 -3.23
C PHE A 16 -16.08 -11.76 -2.43
N GLU A 17 -16.39 -13.05 -2.57
CA GLU A 17 -17.46 -13.71 -1.83
C GLU A 17 -17.05 -13.95 -0.37
N ASP A 18 -15.79 -14.32 -0.16
CA ASP A 18 -15.25 -14.63 1.16
C ASP A 18 -13.77 -14.23 1.28
N VAL A 19 -13.22 -14.42 2.49
CA VAL A 19 -11.85 -14.05 2.82
C VAL A 19 -10.82 -14.97 2.18
N GLU A 20 -11.15 -16.22 1.97
CA GLU A 20 -10.31 -17.22 1.31
C GLU A 20 -10.12 -16.85 -0.16
N MET A 21 -11.20 -16.56 -0.88
CA MET A 21 -11.15 -16.09 -2.27
C MET A 21 -10.33 -14.79 -2.39
N MET A 22 -10.53 -13.86 -1.45
CA MET A 22 -9.75 -12.62 -1.42
C MET A 22 -8.25 -12.90 -1.24
N ASN A 23 -7.88 -13.75 -0.27
CA ASN A 23 -6.49 -14.08 0.00
C ASN A 23 -5.83 -14.77 -1.20
N GLU A 24 -6.47 -15.77 -1.78
CA GLU A 24 -5.94 -16.50 -2.94
C GLU A 24 -5.77 -15.57 -4.15
N THR A 25 -6.71 -14.70 -4.39
CA THR A 25 -6.62 -13.73 -5.49
C THR A 25 -5.46 -12.76 -5.29
N ILE A 26 -5.29 -12.21 -4.09
CA ILE A 26 -4.20 -11.26 -3.79
C ILE A 26 -2.84 -11.97 -3.89
N ILE A 27 -2.71 -13.20 -3.37
CA ILE A 27 -1.46 -13.98 -3.48
C ILE A 27 -1.13 -14.28 -4.96
N SER A 28 -2.11 -14.73 -5.73
CA SER A 28 -1.93 -15.01 -7.16
C SER A 28 -1.49 -13.76 -7.92
N ASN A 29 -2.17 -12.64 -7.71
CA ASN A 29 -1.84 -11.35 -8.33
C ASN A 29 -0.45 -10.86 -7.92
N TRP A 30 -0.09 -11.01 -6.65
CA TRP A 30 1.24 -10.69 -6.14
C TRP A 30 2.31 -11.49 -6.86
N ASN A 31 2.19 -12.82 -6.88
CA ASN A 31 3.21 -13.70 -7.45
C ASN A 31 3.28 -13.63 -8.98
N ASN A 32 2.21 -13.22 -9.65
CA ASN A 32 2.22 -12.93 -11.08
C ASN A 32 2.93 -11.61 -11.43
N THR A 33 3.11 -10.73 -10.43
CA THR A 33 3.71 -9.40 -10.63
C THR A 33 5.13 -9.35 -10.07
N VAL A 34 5.38 -10.03 -8.96
CA VAL A 34 6.62 -9.98 -8.17
C VAL A 34 7.45 -11.23 -8.40
N GLY A 35 8.68 -11.07 -8.86
CA GLY A 35 9.67 -12.13 -8.96
C GLY A 35 10.34 -12.43 -7.61
N LEU A 36 11.12 -13.53 -7.55
CA LEU A 36 11.78 -13.98 -6.32
C LEU A 36 12.83 -12.99 -5.78
N ASP A 37 13.49 -12.26 -6.68
CA ASP A 37 14.53 -11.29 -6.32
C ASP A 37 14.06 -9.84 -6.23
N ASP A 38 12.79 -9.59 -6.52
CA ASP A 38 12.22 -8.25 -6.47
C ASP A 38 12.12 -7.73 -5.03
N THR A 39 12.27 -6.42 -4.89
CA THR A 39 12.04 -5.72 -3.62
C THR A 39 10.62 -5.18 -3.56
N VAL A 40 9.90 -5.52 -2.51
CA VAL A 40 8.52 -5.06 -2.29
C VAL A 40 8.44 -4.23 -1.00
N PHE A 41 7.92 -3.02 -1.11
CA PHE A 41 7.58 -2.18 0.04
C PHE A 41 6.09 -2.32 0.34
N HIS A 42 5.75 -3.02 1.42
CA HIS A 42 4.38 -3.15 1.88
C HIS A 42 4.05 -2.03 2.88
N LEU A 43 3.06 -1.20 2.57
CA LEU A 43 2.75 0.01 3.36
C LEU A 43 1.72 -0.24 4.48
N GLY A 44 1.84 -1.38 5.14
CA GLY A 44 1.12 -1.68 6.39
C GLY A 44 -0.24 -2.35 6.22
N ASP A 45 -0.80 -2.73 7.36
CA ASP A 45 -2.03 -3.52 7.46
C ASP A 45 -1.94 -4.80 6.61
N PHE A 46 -0.86 -5.56 6.87
CA PHE A 46 -0.51 -6.73 6.09
C PHE A 46 -1.55 -7.85 6.26
N CYS A 47 -1.75 -8.30 7.50
CA CYS A 47 -2.62 -9.43 7.79
C CYS A 47 -3.27 -9.29 9.18
N LEU A 48 -4.58 -9.53 9.27
CA LEU A 48 -5.34 -9.52 10.53
C LEU A 48 -5.50 -10.91 11.16
N GLY A 49 -5.01 -11.94 10.49
CA GLY A 49 -4.95 -13.29 11.06
C GLY A 49 -3.97 -13.40 12.21
N GLY A 50 -3.97 -14.54 12.88
CA GLY A 50 -2.98 -14.89 13.89
C GLY A 50 -1.66 -15.39 13.28
N SER A 51 -0.80 -15.98 14.13
CA SER A 51 0.53 -16.45 13.71
C SER A 51 0.50 -17.47 12.58
N ALA A 52 -0.45 -18.40 12.61
CA ALA A 52 -0.57 -19.42 11.57
C ALA A 52 -0.93 -18.81 10.21
N GLU A 53 -1.82 -17.84 10.20
CA GLU A 53 -2.25 -17.14 8.99
C GLU A 53 -1.12 -16.27 8.41
N TRP A 54 -0.37 -15.57 9.27
CA TRP A 54 0.81 -14.82 8.84
C TRP A 54 1.85 -15.72 8.16
N THR A 55 2.17 -16.87 8.77
CA THR A 55 3.09 -17.86 8.21
C THR A 55 2.59 -18.35 6.85
N LYS A 56 1.31 -18.74 6.76
CA LYS A 56 0.72 -19.22 5.50
C LYS A 56 0.84 -18.21 4.35
N ILE A 57 0.70 -16.92 4.65
CA ILE A 57 0.84 -15.88 3.64
C ILE A 57 2.31 -15.67 3.28
N LEU A 58 3.18 -15.44 4.26
CA LEU A 58 4.59 -15.12 4.03
C LEU A 58 5.35 -16.25 3.33
N ASP A 59 5.00 -17.50 3.58
CA ASP A 59 5.63 -18.67 2.92
C ASP A 59 5.26 -18.79 1.43
N ARG A 60 4.27 -18.03 0.98
CA ARG A 60 3.73 -18.12 -0.39
C ARG A 60 4.04 -16.90 -1.25
N LEU A 61 4.43 -15.78 -0.65
CA LEU A 61 4.69 -14.54 -1.38
C LEU A 61 6.12 -14.50 -1.91
N ASN A 62 6.27 -14.12 -3.17
CA ASN A 62 7.56 -13.85 -3.80
C ASN A 62 8.13 -12.51 -3.36
N GLY A 63 9.47 -12.39 -3.47
CA GLY A 63 10.19 -11.14 -3.30
C GLY A 63 10.69 -10.89 -1.89
N LYS A 64 11.53 -9.87 -1.75
CA LYS A 64 12.12 -9.37 -0.51
C LYS A 64 11.23 -8.28 0.06
N ILE A 65 10.53 -8.57 1.16
CA ILE A 65 9.46 -7.70 1.66
C ILE A 65 10.00 -6.78 2.76
N TYR A 66 9.86 -5.47 2.55
CA TYR A 66 10.04 -4.42 3.55
C TYR A 66 8.67 -4.01 4.07
N LEU A 67 8.46 -4.05 5.38
CA LEU A 67 7.17 -3.69 5.99
C LEU A 67 7.22 -2.31 6.63
N ILE A 68 6.40 -1.40 6.11
CA ILE A 68 6.07 -0.14 6.78
C ILE A 68 4.84 -0.43 7.65
N LEU A 69 4.94 -0.19 8.95
CA LEU A 69 3.91 -0.58 9.91
C LEU A 69 2.60 0.19 9.74
N GLY A 70 1.52 -0.55 9.61
CA GLY A 70 0.15 -0.06 9.79
C GLY A 70 -0.37 -0.25 11.22
N ASN A 71 -1.55 0.26 11.48
CA ASN A 71 -2.15 0.19 12.82
C ASN A 71 -2.56 -1.24 13.23
N HIS A 72 -2.75 -2.14 12.27
CA HIS A 72 -3.11 -3.54 12.53
C HIS A 72 -1.92 -4.49 12.68
N ASP A 73 -0.69 -4.06 12.35
CA ASP A 73 0.48 -4.95 12.31
C ASP A 73 1.13 -5.19 13.68
N LEU A 74 1.08 -4.20 14.58
CA LEU A 74 1.84 -4.21 15.85
C LEU A 74 1.55 -5.42 16.73
N LYS A 75 0.31 -5.92 16.74
CA LYS A 75 -0.08 -7.06 17.56
C LYS A 75 0.67 -8.32 17.15
N ASN A 76 0.76 -8.57 15.85
CA ASN A 76 1.38 -9.77 15.30
C ASN A 76 2.91 -9.70 15.34
N LEU A 77 3.48 -8.54 15.10
CA LEU A 77 4.93 -8.34 15.20
C LEU A 77 5.49 -8.61 16.59
N ARG A 78 4.73 -8.29 17.65
CA ARG A 78 5.09 -8.67 19.02
C ARG A 78 5.16 -10.17 19.26
N GLN A 79 4.65 -10.98 18.34
CA GLN A 79 4.70 -12.45 18.37
C GLN A 79 5.89 -13.04 17.58
N GLY A 80 6.83 -12.23 17.10
CA GLY A 80 8.11 -12.70 16.54
C GLY A 80 8.19 -12.78 15.02
N TYR A 81 7.37 -12.03 14.27
CA TYR A 81 7.40 -12.03 12.80
C TYR A 81 8.34 -11.02 12.15
N VAL A 82 9.09 -10.26 12.94
CA VAL A 82 10.01 -9.24 12.42
C VAL A 82 11.04 -9.86 11.47
N ASP A 83 11.58 -11.02 11.82
CA ASP A 83 12.62 -11.73 11.05
C ASP A 83 12.15 -12.31 9.71
N ARG A 84 10.86 -12.22 9.40
CA ARG A 84 10.28 -12.65 8.12
C ARG A 84 10.30 -11.55 7.07
N PHE A 85 10.70 -10.35 7.45
CA PHE A 85 10.82 -9.18 6.58
C PHE A 85 12.28 -8.74 6.48
N GLU A 86 12.69 -8.21 5.33
CA GLU A 86 14.02 -7.62 5.17
C GLU A 86 14.24 -6.43 6.13
N HIS A 87 13.16 -5.67 6.35
CA HIS A 87 13.17 -4.55 7.30
C HIS A 87 11.76 -4.22 7.75
N VAL A 88 11.62 -3.77 9.01
CA VAL A 88 10.35 -3.30 9.59
C VAL A 88 10.55 -1.92 10.19
N THR A 89 9.76 -0.95 9.76
CA THR A 89 9.84 0.43 10.25
C THR A 89 8.49 1.13 10.18
N MET A 90 8.36 2.29 10.84
CA MET A 90 7.16 3.13 10.76
C MET A 90 7.12 4.00 9.50
N GLN A 91 8.29 4.30 8.95
CA GLN A 91 8.47 5.18 7.81
C GLN A 91 9.79 4.89 7.13
N MET A 92 9.87 5.07 5.82
CA MET A 92 11.12 4.94 5.07
C MET A 92 11.21 6.02 3.99
N HIS A 93 12.44 6.48 3.72
CA HIS A 93 12.77 7.27 2.55
C HIS A 93 13.58 6.39 1.61
N ILE A 94 13.20 6.37 0.36
CA ILE A 94 13.93 5.67 -0.69
C ILE A 94 14.20 6.60 -1.86
N GLU A 95 15.16 6.24 -2.68
CA GLU A 95 15.42 6.88 -3.96
C GLU A 95 15.50 5.82 -5.05
N VAL A 96 14.68 5.96 -6.09
CA VAL A 96 14.66 5.08 -7.26
C VAL A 96 14.80 5.96 -8.50
N ASP A 97 15.81 5.71 -9.33
CA ASP A 97 16.10 6.49 -10.54
C ASP A 97 16.13 8.03 -10.29
N LYS A 98 16.72 8.44 -9.18
CA LYS A 98 16.79 9.83 -8.69
C LYS A 98 15.44 10.40 -8.19
N GLN A 99 14.37 9.64 -8.22
CA GLN A 99 13.09 10.02 -7.63
C GLN A 99 13.10 9.72 -6.15
N LYS A 100 12.96 10.77 -5.32
CA LYS A 100 12.82 10.65 -3.87
C LYS A 100 11.38 10.30 -3.50
N ILE A 101 11.21 9.32 -2.62
CA ILE A 101 9.91 8.78 -2.23
C ILE A 101 9.86 8.59 -0.72
N TYR A 102 8.84 9.17 -0.09
CA TYR A 102 8.45 8.85 1.28
C TYR A 102 7.47 7.67 1.28
N LEU A 103 7.75 6.67 2.10
CA LEU A 103 6.88 5.53 2.35
C LEU A 103 6.35 5.62 3.79
N ASN A 104 5.03 5.67 3.95
CA ASN A 104 4.37 5.68 5.25
C ASN A 104 3.00 5.02 5.13
N HIS A 105 2.50 4.46 6.22
CA HIS A 105 1.14 3.90 6.21
C HIS A 105 0.07 4.99 6.06
N TYR A 106 0.29 6.15 6.66
CA TYR A 106 -0.66 7.27 6.63
C TYR A 106 -0.28 8.34 5.61
N PRO A 107 -1.25 9.02 4.97
CA PRO A 107 -0.96 10.20 4.16
C PRO A 107 -0.46 11.36 5.03
N PHE A 108 0.56 12.07 4.53
CA PHE A 108 1.06 13.28 5.18
C PHE A 108 0.34 14.51 4.66
N LEU A 109 -0.03 15.42 5.54
CA LEU A 109 -0.52 16.73 5.13
C LEU A 109 0.63 17.62 4.62
N CYS A 110 1.80 17.53 5.26
CA CYS A 110 3.00 18.27 4.88
C CYS A 110 4.23 17.37 5.05
N PHE A 111 5.16 17.44 4.11
CA PHE A 111 6.46 16.77 4.18
C PHE A 111 7.50 17.50 3.32
N ASP A 112 8.78 17.27 3.59
CA ASP A 112 9.86 17.93 2.88
C ASP A 112 9.86 17.61 1.38
N GLY A 113 9.83 18.65 0.56
CA GLY A 113 9.79 18.53 -0.90
C GLY A 113 8.44 18.15 -1.49
N GLY A 114 7.38 17.95 -0.69
CA GLY A 114 6.06 17.56 -1.18
C GLY A 114 5.42 18.55 -2.15
N TYR A 115 5.74 19.83 -2.00
CA TYR A 115 5.31 20.92 -2.90
C TYR A 115 6.15 21.04 -4.20
N LYS A 116 7.12 20.15 -4.38
CA LYS A 116 7.97 20.05 -5.57
C LYS A 116 7.66 18.75 -6.29
N ASP A 117 8.61 17.82 -6.28
CA ASP A 117 8.59 16.57 -7.03
C ASP A 117 8.86 15.33 -6.18
N VAL A 118 9.01 15.49 -4.86
CA VAL A 118 9.13 14.36 -3.95
C VAL A 118 7.80 13.65 -3.82
N TRP A 119 7.80 12.34 -4.01
CA TRP A 119 6.57 11.53 -3.89
C TRP A 119 6.33 11.08 -2.45
N GLN A 120 5.06 10.86 -2.12
CA GLN A 120 4.67 10.08 -0.96
C GLN A 120 3.71 8.97 -1.38
N LEU A 121 4.06 7.73 -1.04
CA LEU A 121 3.19 6.58 -1.19
C LEU A 121 2.66 6.15 0.17
N PHE A 122 1.35 5.90 0.25
CA PHE A 122 0.65 5.62 1.51
C PHE A 122 -0.45 4.57 1.33
N GLY A 123 -1.11 4.19 2.41
CA GLY A 123 -2.26 3.29 2.47
C GLY A 123 -3.31 3.81 3.44
N HIS A 124 -3.88 2.95 4.28
CA HIS A 124 -4.77 3.24 5.40
C HIS A 124 -6.17 3.76 5.02
N VAL A 125 -6.26 4.81 4.21
CA VAL A 125 -7.50 5.55 3.95
C VAL A 125 -8.41 4.93 2.89
N HIS A 126 -7.92 3.90 2.20
CA HIS A 126 -8.68 3.18 1.15
C HIS A 126 -9.37 4.12 0.16
N THR A 127 -8.58 4.96 -0.55
CA THR A 127 -9.04 6.04 -1.45
C THR A 127 -9.69 5.54 -2.74
N ARG A 128 -10.49 4.53 -2.69
CA ARG A 128 -11.22 4.01 -3.86
C ARG A 128 -12.22 5.02 -4.44
N LYS A 129 -12.66 4.76 -5.67
CA LYS A 129 -13.76 5.51 -6.30
C LYS A 129 -15.00 5.48 -5.37
N ASN A 130 -15.55 6.65 -5.09
CA ASN A 130 -16.67 6.86 -4.18
C ASN A 130 -16.36 6.58 -2.68
N ASN A 131 -15.14 6.85 -2.25
CA ASN A 131 -14.80 6.80 -0.83
C ASN A 131 -15.65 7.80 -0.04
N THR A 132 -16.42 7.29 0.93
CA THR A 132 -17.24 8.06 1.87
C THR A 132 -16.69 7.99 3.29
N GLY A 133 -15.45 7.52 3.45
CA GLY A 133 -14.80 7.42 4.76
C GLY A 133 -14.62 8.77 5.44
N ILE A 134 -14.44 8.74 6.74
CA ILE A 134 -14.29 9.95 7.59
C ILE A 134 -13.12 10.86 7.12
N ASP A 135 -12.10 10.29 6.49
CA ASP A 135 -10.93 11.02 6.00
C ASP A 135 -11.08 11.53 4.56
N ALA A 136 -12.18 11.17 3.85
CA ALA A 136 -12.37 11.54 2.45
C ALA A 136 -12.23 13.05 2.20
N ALA A 137 -12.79 13.87 3.10
CA ALA A 137 -12.69 15.33 3.00
C ALA A 137 -11.26 15.88 3.15
N ARG A 138 -10.37 15.14 3.81
CA ARG A 138 -8.96 15.53 4.00
C ARG A 138 -8.10 15.21 2.80
N LEU A 139 -8.47 14.20 2.01
CA LEU A 139 -7.69 13.75 0.85
C LEU A 139 -7.61 14.81 -0.25
N GLN A 140 -8.55 15.76 -0.30
CA GLN A 140 -8.52 16.89 -1.25
C GLN A 140 -7.32 17.85 -1.06
N TYR A 141 -6.65 17.79 0.10
CA TYR A 141 -5.49 18.65 0.42
C TYR A 141 -4.15 17.97 0.10
N LEU A 142 -4.17 16.74 -0.39
CA LEU A 142 -2.96 16.01 -0.74
C LEU A 142 -2.32 16.61 -2.01
N TYR A 143 -0.99 16.60 -2.05
CA TYR A 143 -0.26 16.98 -3.27
C TYR A 143 -0.51 15.95 -4.39
N PRO A 144 -0.45 16.37 -5.67
CA PRO A 144 -0.60 15.44 -6.81
C PRO A 144 0.55 14.42 -6.90
N THR A 145 1.61 14.59 -6.12
CA THR A 145 2.74 13.66 -5.96
C THR A 145 2.51 12.61 -4.87
N GLN A 146 1.31 12.58 -4.27
CA GLN A 146 0.92 11.58 -3.26
C GLN A 146 -0.04 10.56 -3.87
N TYR A 147 0.15 9.27 -3.54
CA TYR A 147 -0.72 8.21 -4.05
C TYR A 147 -0.98 7.12 -3.00
N ASP A 148 -2.25 6.71 -2.87
CA ASP A 148 -2.65 5.55 -2.09
C ASP A 148 -2.41 4.27 -2.90
N VAL A 149 -1.39 3.51 -2.51
CA VAL A 149 -1.03 2.23 -3.13
C VAL A 149 -1.89 1.06 -2.64
N GLY A 150 -2.95 1.33 -1.89
CA GLY A 150 -3.90 0.32 -1.45
C GLY A 150 -4.37 -0.57 -2.61
N VAL A 151 -4.58 -1.84 -2.33
CA VAL A 151 -4.88 -2.85 -3.35
C VAL A 151 -6.15 -2.53 -4.13
N GLU A 152 -7.10 -1.83 -3.54
CA GLU A 152 -8.35 -1.41 -4.18
C GLU A 152 -8.12 -0.46 -5.36
N ASN A 153 -7.06 0.34 -5.31
CA ASN A 153 -6.71 1.29 -6.37
C ASN A 153 -5.91 0.63 -7.51
N ASN A 154 -5.40 -0.58 -7.29
CA ASN A 154 -4.45 -1.26 -8.16
C ASN A 154 -4.92 -2.65 -8.58
N ASN A 155 -6.23 -2.88 -8.71
CA ASN A 155 -6.83 -4.15 -9.12
C ASN A 155 -6.34 -5.36 -8.29
N PHE A 156 -6.11 -5.16 -6.99
CA PHE A 156 -5.58 -6.16 -6.06
C PHE A 156 -4.20 -6.72 -6.46
N MET A 157 -3.39 -5.90 -7.14
CA MET A 157 -2.01 -6.21 -7.55
C MET A 157 -1.00 -5.25 -6.91
N PRO A 158 0.24 -5.66 -6.67
CA PRO A 158 1.34 -4.75 -6.44
C PRO A 158 1.53 -3.79 -7.61
N VAL A 159 1.95 -2.56 -7.33
CA VAL A 159 2.23 -1.54 -8.35
C VAL A 159 3.73 -1.32 -8.46
N SER A 160 4.26 -1.39 -9.70
CA SER A 160 5.68 -1.16 -9.96
C SER A 160 6.04 0.33 -9.96
N PHE A 161 7.34 0.64 -9.79
CA PHE A 161 7.85 2.01 -9.89
C PHE A 161 7.51 2.65 -11.26
N ALA A 162 7.62 1.89 -12.36
CA ALA A 162 7.27 2.39 -13.69
C ALA A 162 5.78 2.76 -13.80
N GLN A 163 4.89 1.95 -13.24
CA GLN A 163 3.45 2.27 -13.18
C GLN A 163 3.18 3.48 -12.29
N MET A 164 3.84 3.58 -11.13
CA MET A 164 3.72 4.73 -10.24
C MET A 164 4.11 6.03 -10.93
N LYS A 165 5.19 6.02 -11.72
CA LYS A 165 5.62 7.19 -12.50
C LYS A 165 4.50 7.69 -13.41
N ILE A 166 3.87 6.81 -14.18
CA ILE A 166 2.76 7.15 -15.09
C ILE A 166 1.56 7.71 -14.30
N ILE A 167 1.23 7.10 -13.16
CA ILE A 167 0.09 7.55 -12.32
C ILE A 167 0.33 8.97 -11.79
N ILE A 168 1.49 9.22 -11.22
CA ILE A 168 1.83 10.53 -10.62
C ILE A 168 1.95 11.61 -11.70
N GLU A 169 2.61 11.32 -12.82
CA GLU A 169 2.68 12.25 -13.96
C GLU A 169 1.28 12.69 -14.40
N LYS A 170 0.36 11.72 -14.55
CA LYS A 170 -1.03 11.99 -14.90
C LYS A 170 -1.78 12.83 -13.86
N GLN A 171 -1.55 12.59 -12.55
CA GLN A 171 -2.15 13.40 -11.48
C GLN A 171 -1.67 14.86 -11.55
N VAL A 172 -0.37 15.07 -11.75
CA VAL A 172 0.24 16.38 -11.89
C VAL A 172 -0.28 17.14 -13.13
N GLU A 173 -0.42 16.47 -14.27
CA GLU A 173 -0.98 17.06 -15.49
C GLU A 173 -2.44 17.48 -15.29
N GLN A 174 -3.25 16.62 -14.67
CA GLN A 174 -4.66 16.92 -14.41
C GLN A 174 -4.85 18.15 -13.49
N LEU A 175 -3.96 18.36 -12.52
CA LEU A 175 -4.01 19.55 -11.67
C LEU A 175 -3.70 20.82 -12.49
N LYS A 176 -2.63 20.80 -13.29
CA LYS A 176 -2.25 21.93 -14.16
C LYS A 176 -3.37 22.36 -15.13
N MET A 177 -4.14 21.39 -15.65
CA MET A 177 -5.28 21.67 -16.52
C MET A 177 -6.47 22.32 -15.79
N LYS A 178 -6.61 22.11 -14.49
CA LYS A 178 -7.69 22.71 -13.69
C LYS A 178 -7.38 24.14 -13.21
N GLU A 179 -6.11 24.52 -13.23
CA GLU A 179 -5.64 25.84 -12.82
C GLU A 179 -5.56 26.84 -13.98
N GLN A 180 -5.80 26.39 -15.22
CA GLN A 180 -5.92 27.21 -16.44
C GLN A 180 -7.39 27.56 -16.73
#